data_939f93b7a3ee0ea1db0331f61a70d4ad
#
_entry.id   939f93b7a3ee0ea1db0331f61a70d4ad
#
_cell.length_a   1.000
_cell.length_b   1.000
_cell.length_c   1.000
_cell.angle_alpha   90.00
_cell.angle_beta   90.00
_cell.angle_gamma   90.00
#
_symmetry.space_group_name_H-M   'P 1'
#
loop_
_entity.id
_entity.type
_entity.pdbx_description
1 polymer ?
#
loop_
_entity_poly.entity_id
_entity_poly.type
_entity_poly.pdbx_seq_one_letter_code
_entity_poly.pdbx_strand_id
1 'polypeptide(L)'
;RLNYEISVIKTMGYTNYYLIVWDYVNYAKSQGIPVGPGRGSGAGSIAAYSVGITDIDPIRYNLIFERFLNPERVSMPDFDVDFCYERRQEVIDYVNRKYGADHVAQIVTFGTMAARNAIRDVGRVMGMPYQEVDVVAKQVPAELKMTIKHALEVSLELRRMYETDPKVTELLDTAMKVE
;
A
#
# COMPACT_ATOMS: atom_id res chain seq x y z
N ARG A 1 -28.49 3.47 13.97
CA ARG A 1 -27.32 3.54 13.10
C ARG A 1 -27.27 2.33 12.16
N LEU A 2 -27.33 1.09 12.66
CA LEU A 2 -27.25 -0.13 11.82
C LEU A 2 -28.32 -0.12 10.69
N ASN A 3 -29.57 0.16 11.01
CA ASN A 3 -30.65 0.22 10.02
C ASN A 3 -30.40 1.32 8.97
N TYR A 4 -29.84 2.44 9.38
CA TYR A 4 -29.45 3.52 8.46
C TYR A 4 -28.36 3.06 7.51
N GLU A 5 -27.27 2.47 8.02
CA GLU A 5 -26.16 1.96 7.18
C GLU A 5 -26.67 0.90 6.19
N ILE A 6 -27.48 -0.07 6.64
CA ILE A 6 -28.08 -1.08 5.76
C ILE A 6 -28.94 -0.44 4.66
N SER A 7 -29.70 0.59 4.99
CA SER A 7 -30.50 1.33 3.99
C SER A 7 -29.60 1.98 2.94
N VAL A 8 -28.55 2.68 3.35
CA VAL A 8 -27.58 3.32 2.45
C VAL A 8 -26.87 2.28 1.58
N ILE A 9 -26.38 1.18 2.16
CA ILE A 9 -25.70 0.09 1.44
C ILE A 9 -26.60 -0.48 0.33
N LYS A 10 -27.88 -0.73 0.66
CA LYS A 10 -28.88 -1.24 -0.30
C LYS A 10 -29.18 -0.23 -1.40
N THR A 11 -29.45 1.03 -1.04
CA THR A 11 -29.80 2.08 -1.99
C THR A 11 -28.67 2.37 -2.97
N MET A 12 -27.42 2.32 -2.50
CA MET A 12 -26.24 2.51 -3.34
C MET A 12 -25.82 1.25 -4.11
N GLY A 13 -26.50 0.10 -3.92
CA GLY A 13 -26.24 -1.14 -4.66
C GLY A 13 -25.02 -1.95 -4.20
N TYR A 14 -24.46 -1.68 -3.00
CA TYR A 14 -23.24 -2.33 -2.51
C TYR A 14 -23.50 -3.56 -1.63
N THR A 15 -24.69 -4.11 -1.61
CA THR A 15 -25.01 -5.32 -0.83
C THR A 15 -24.12 -6.49 -1.23
N ASN A 16 -23.97 -6.76 -2.54
CA ASN A 16 -23.13 -7.85 -3.04
C ASN A 16 -21.64 -7.64 -2.70
N TYR A 17 -21.17 -6.40 -2.73
CA TYR A 17 -19.81 -6.08 -2.33
C TYR A 17 -19.54 -6.46 -0.86
N TYR A 18 -20.44 -6.08 0.06
CA TYR A 18 -20.35 -6.51 1.46
C TYR A 18 -20.38 -8.02 1.63
N LEU A 19 -21.22 -8.72 0.88
CA LEU A 19 -21.32 -10.18 0.95
C LEU A 19 -20.05 -10.87 0.43
N ILE A 20 -19.43 -10.36 -0.63
CA ILE A 20 -18.17 -10.89 -1.16
C ILE A 20 -17.03 -10.67 -0.16
N VAL A 21 -16.92 -9.46 0.41
CA VAL A 21 -15.90 -9.16 1.42
C VAL A 21 -16.08 -10.04 2.66
N TRP A 22 -17.31 -10.15 3.15
CA TRP A 22 -17.65 -11.05 4.25
C TRP A 22 -17.24 -12.50 3.97
N ASP A 23 -17.50 -12.97 2.76
CA ASP A 23 -17.25 -14.37 2.39
C ASP A 23 -15.77 -14.74 2.49
N TYR A 24 -14.86 -13.97 1.88
CA TYR A 24 -13.46 -14.31 1.95
C TYR A 24 -12.82 -14.03 3.32
N VAL A 25 -13.31 -13.03 4.06
CA VAL A 25 -12.90 -12.81 5.45
C VAL A 25 -13.34 -13.97 6.34
N ASN A 26 -14.58 -14.41 6.21
CA ASN A 26 -15.12 -15.55 6.94
C ASN A 26 -14.41 -16.86 6.56
N TYR A 27 -14.09 -17.07 5.28
CA TYR A 27 -13.25 -18.19 4.86
C TYR A 27 -11.91 -18.18 5.58
N ALA A 28 -11.18 -17.05 5.55
CA ALA A 28 -9.90 -16.93 6.23
C ALA A 28 -10.00 -17.25 7.72
N LYS A 29 -10.97 -16.64 8.41
CA LYS A 29 -11.23 -16.90 9.85
C LYS A 29 -11.56 -18.38 10.11
N SER A 30 -12.36 -19.02 9.26
CA SER A 30 -12.73 -20.45 9.40
C SER A 30 -11.54 -21.40 9.20
N GLN A 31 -10.55 -21.00 8.39
CA GLN A 31 -9.32 -21.76 8.16
C GLN A 31 -8.22 -21.41 9.21
N GLY A 32 -8.54 -20.60 10.22
CA GLY A 32 -7.57 -20.16 11.22
C GLY A 32 -6.46 -19.27 10.63
N ILE A 33 -6.73 -18.59 9.51
CA ILE A 33 -5.81 -17.60 8.93
C ILE A 33 -6.03 -16.29 9.68
N PRO A 34 -5.00 -15.73 10.35
CA PRO A 34 -5.12 -14.44 11.01
C PRO A 34 -5.56 -13.33 10.05
N VAL A 35 -6.58 -12.58 10.46
CA VAL A 35 -7.11 -11.43 9.74
C VAL A 35 -6.94 -10.19 10.63
N GLY A 36 -6.49 -9.09 10.07
CA GLY A 36 -6.39 -7.82 10.78
C GLY A 36 -7.76 -7.29 11.22
N PRO A 37 -7.83 -6.50 12.30
CA PRO A 37 -9.10 -6.05 12.88
C PRO A 37 -9.88 -5.07 11.98
N GLY A 38 -9.29 -4.63 10.90
CA GLY A 38 -9.78 -3.61 10.00
C GLY A 38 -8.97 -2.32 10.07
N ARG A 39 -8.95 -1.59 8.98
CA ARG A 39 -8.27 -0.29 8.86
C ARG A 39 -9.01 0.60 7.85
N GLY A 40 -8.53 1.82 7.69
CA GLY A 40 -9.10 2.77 6.75
C GLY A 40 -10.53 3.18 7.10
N SER A 41 -11.30 3.62 6.10
CA SER A 41 -12.67 4.10 6.28
C SER A 41 -13.68 2.97 6.55
N GLY A 42 -13.41 1.75 6.09
CA GLY A 42 -14.28 0.59 6.26
C GLY A 42 -14.52 0.21 7.73
N ALA A 43 -13.55 0.51 8.62
CA ALA A 43 -13.71 0.34 10.07
C ALA A 43 -14.85 1.21 10.66
N GLY A 44 -15.33 2.22 9.93
CA GLY A 44 -16.45 3.06 10.36
C GLY A 44 -17.84 2.44 10.22
N SER A 45 -17.97 1.26 9.58
CA SER A 45 -19.27 0.62 9.34
C SER A 45 -19.66 -0.33 10.47
N ILE A 46 -20.78 -0.05 11.16
CA ILE A 46 -21.38 -0.98 12.15
C ILE A 46 -21.95 -2.22 11.45
N ALA A 47 -22.39 -2.10 10.20
CA ALA A 47 -22.84 -3.25 9.43
C ALA A 47 -21.68 -4.24 9.17
N ALA A 48 -20.50 -3.74 8.77
CA ALA A 48 -19.30 -4.56 8.59
C ALA A 48 -18.84 -5.23 9.90
N TYR A 49 -18.87 -4.50 11.01
CA TYR A 49 -18.56 -5.03 12.33
C TYR A 49 -19.55 -6.13 12.74
N SER A 50 -20.85 -5.90 12.54
CA SER A 50 -21.90 -6.86 12.94
C SER A 50 -21.81 -8.20 12.22
N VAL A 51 -21.31 -8.22 10.98
CA VAL A 51 -21.13 -9.46 10.20
C VAL A 51 -19.71 -10.02 10.33
N GLY A 52 -18.81 -9.38 11.05
CA GLY A 52 -17.46 -9.87 11.29
C GLY A 52 -16.45 -9.60 10.16
N ILE A 53 -16.72 -8.62 9.29
CA ILE A 53 -15.74 -8.11 8.32
C ILE A 53 -14.64 -7.36 9.06
N THR A 54 -15.00 -6.55 10.05
CA THR A 54 -14.08 -5.83 10.93
C THR A 54 -14.30 -6.21 12.40
N ASP A 55 -13.26 -6.07 13.21
CA ASP A 55 -13.29 -6.37 14.64
C ASP A 55 -13.13 -5.09 15.50
N ILE A 56 -13.26 -3.90 14.86
CA ILE A 56 -13.24 -2.59 15.53
C ILE A 56 -14.68 -2.10 15.69
N ASP A 57 -15.10 -1.86 16.94
CA ASP A 57 -16.43 -1.31 17.23
C ASP A 57 -16.48 0.20 16.85
N PRO A 58 -17.19 0.57 15.77
CA PRO A 58 -17.22 1.95 15.31
C PRO A 58 -18.03 2.87 16.22
N ILE A 59 -18.87 2.35 17.12
CA ILE A 59 -19.62 3.13 18.10
C ILE A 59 -18.70 3.51 19.25
N ARG A 60 -17.95 2.55 19.78
CA ARG A 60 -16.99 2.76 20.87
C ARG A 60 -15.95 3.83 20.53
N TYR A 61 -15.49 3.86 19.29
CA TYR A 61 -14.44 4.78 18.83
C TYR A 61 -14.99 5.99 18.05
N ASN A 62 -16.30 6.22 18.05
CA ASN A 62 -16.95 7.32 17.34
C ASN A 62 -16.54 7.44 15.87
N LEU A 63 -16.38 6.32 15.17
CA LEU A 63 -16.02 6.30 13.76
C LEU A 63 -17.21 6.67 12.88
N ILE A 64 -16.94 7.40 11.82
CA ILE A 64 -17.95 7.98 10.93
C ILE A 64 -18.14 7.10 9.70
N PHE A 65 -19.36 6.58 9.51
CA PHE A 65 -19.72 5.72 8.37
C PHE A 65 -19.67 6.46 7.03
N GLU A 66 -20.04 7.74 7.01
CA GLU A 66 -20.08 8.56 5.81
C GLU A 66 -18.68 8.83 5.21
N ARG A 67 -17.59 8.54 5.94
CA ARG A 67 -16.23 8.50 5.37
C ARG A 67 -15.99 7.27 4.50
N PHE A 68 -16.72 6.20 4.75
CA PHE A 68 -16.66 4.96 3.99
C PHE A 68 -17.65 4.95 2.83
N LEU A 69 -18.92 5.28 3.12
CA LEU A 69 -19.99 5.28 2.15
C LEU A 69 -20.88 6.50 2.34
N ASN A 70 -20.87 7.40 1.37
CA ASN A 70 -21.65 8.63 1.39
C ASN A 70 -22.50 8.74 0.11
N PRO A 71 -23.85 8.79 0.22
CA PRO A 71 -24.74 8.96 -0.94
C PRO A 71 -24.48 10.23 -1.76
N GLU A 72 -23.98 11.29 -1.13
CA GLU A 72 -23.65 12.56 -1.79
C GLU A 72 -22.33 12.52 -2.57
N ARG A 73 -21.46 11.54 -2.27
CA ARG A 73 -20.17 11.34 -2.92
C ARG A 73 -20.17 10.03 -3.67
N VAL A 74 -20.27 10.07 -4.99
CA VAL A 74 -20.21 8.89 -5.85
C VAL A 74 -18.76 8.38 -5.91
N SER A 75 -18.35 7.60 -4.91
CA SER A 75 -17.10 6.84 -4.92
C SER A 75 -17.38 5.41 -4.50
N MET A 76 -16.74 4.44 -5.16
CA MET A 76 -16.85 3.04 -4.73
C MET A 76 -16.26 2.87 -3.34
N PRO A 77 -16.91 2.10 -2.46
CA PRO A 77 -16.35 1.74 -1.17
C PRO A 77 -15.15 0.80 -1.36
N ASP A 78 -14.18 0.91 -0.46
CA ASP A 78 -12.96 0.12 -0.47
C ASP A 78 -12.69 -0.44 0.92
N PHE A 79 -12.81 -1.77 1.09
CA PHE A 79 -12.40 -2.46 2.30
C PHE A 79 -10.93 -2.87 2.22
N ASP A 80 -10.12 -2.25 3.05
CA ASP A 80 -8.76 -2.68 3.30
C ASP A 80 -8.73 -3.85 4.29
N VAL A 81 -8.38 -5.05 3.83
CA VAL A 81 -8.30 -6.25 4.67
C VAL A 81 -6.88 -6.79 4.68
N ASP A 82 -6.31 -6.93 5.88
CA ASP A 82 -4.97 -7.46 6.08
C ASP A 82 -5.05 -8.95 6.46
N PHE A 83 -4.34 -9.80 5.73
CA PHE A 83 -4.21 -11.23 6.01
C PHE A 83 -2.79 -11.57 6.45
N CYS A 84 -2.65 -12.67 7.18
CA CYS A 84 -1.35 -13.26 7.50
C CYS A 84 -0.50 -13.37 6.23
N TYR A 85 0.71 -12.82 6.27
CA TYR A 85 1.61 -12.77 5.11
C TYR A 85 1.93 -14.15 4.54
N GLU A 86 2.15 -15.15 5.41
CA GLU A 86 2.50 -16.51 5.00
C GLU A 86 1.35 -17.26 4.32
N ARG A 87 0.09 -16.98 4.75
CA ARG A 87 -1.10 -17.71 4.30
C ARG A 87 -2.05 -16.89 3.43
N ARG A 88 -1.71 -15.66 3.10
CA ARG A 88 -2.52 -14.77 2.26
C ARG A 88 -2.85 -15.41 0.90
N GLN A 89 -1.92 -16.18 0.33
CA GLN A 89 -2.13 -16.83 -0.97
C GLN A 89 -3.31 -17.81 -0.95
N GLU A 90 -3.56 -18.50 0.17
CA GLU A 90 -4.70 -19.41 0.31
C GLU A 90 -6.04 -18.70 0.14
N VAL A 91 -6.13 -17.46 0.66
CA VAL A 91 -7.35 -16.63 0.51
C VAL A 91 -7.52 -16.16 -0.93
N ILE A 92 -6.45 -15.73 -1.58
CA ILE A 92 -6.47 -15.34 -3.01
C ILE A 92 -6.92 -16.54 -3.87
N ASP A 93 -6.38 -17.72 -3.63
CA ASP A 93 -6.74 -18.95 -4.35
C ASP A 93 -8.21 -19.34 -4.12
N TYR A 94 -8.72 -19.15 -2.91
CA TYR A 94 -10.13 -19.35 -2.61
C TYR A 94 -11.03 -18.42 -3.43
N VAL A 95 -10.72 -17.13 -3.45
CA VAL A 95 -11.48 -16.12 -4.19
C VAL A 95 -11.45 -16.44 -5.70
N ASN A 96 -10.27 -16.77 -6.25
CA ASN A 96 -10.12 -17.18 -7.65
C ASN A 96 -10.96 -18.40 -8.00
N ARG A 97 -10.96 -19.42 -7.14
CA ARG A 97 -11.78 -20.63 -7.38
C ARG A 97 -13.28 -20.37 -7.30
N LYS A 98 -13.69 -19.50 -6.37
CA LYS A 98 -15.11 -19.25 -6.11
C LYS A 98 -15.74 -18.28 -7.11
N TYR A 99 -15.03 -17.22 -7.47
CA TYR A 99 -15.57 -16.14 -8.28
C TYR A 99 -15.07 -16.15 -9.73
N GLY A 100 -14.07 -16.96 -10.04
CA GLY A 100 -13.43 -17.05 -11.36
C GLY A 100 -12.19 -16.17 -11.48
N ALA A 101 -11.16 -16.68 -12.15
CA ALA A 101 -9.90 -15.99 -12.34
C ALA A 101 -10.03 -14.72 -13.24
N ASP A 102 -11.08 -14.63 -14.02
CA ASP A 102 -11.45 -13.48 -14.86
C ASP A 102 -12.13 -12.34 -14.07
N HIS A 103 -12.55 -12.61 -12.83
CA HIS A 103 -13.16 -11.63 -11.92
C HIS A 103 -12.24 -11.19 -10.79
N VAL A 104 -11.04 -11.75 -10.72
CA VAL A 104 -10.08 -11.47 -9.64
C VAL A 104 -8.76 -11.03 -10.25
N ALA A 105 -8.29 -9.85 -9.84
CA ALA A 105 -7.01 -9.32 -10.30
C ALA A 105 -6.18 -8.80 -9.11
N GLN A 106 -4.88 -9.00 -9.20
CA GLN A 106 -3.95 -8.30 -8.30
C GLN A 106 -3.59 -6.95 -8.91
N ILE A 107 -3.61 -5.91 -8.08
CA ILE A 107 -3.15 -4.58 -8.50
C ILE A 107 -1.64 -4.65 -8.67
N VAL A 108 -1.16 -4.42 -9.88
CA VAL A 108 0.27 -4.30 -10.17
C VAL A 108 0.75 -2.94 -9.68
N THR A 109 1.64 -2.95 -8.69
CA THR A 109 2.30 -1.74 -8.23
C THR A 109 3.70 -1.73 -8.80
N PHE A 110 3.98 -0.81 -9.72
CA PHE A 110 5.34 -0.55 -10.17
C PHE A 110 5.98 0.38 -9.13
N GLY A 111 6.83 -0.20 -8.28
CA GLY A 111 7.65 0.55 -7.35
C GLY A 111 9.02 0.76 -7.95
N THR A 112 9.50 2.01 -8.02
CA THR A 112 10.91 2.33 -8.22
C THR A 112 11.54 2.67 -6.87
N MET A 113 12.84 2.42 -6.74
CA MET A 113 13.55 2.72 -5.49
C MET A 113 13.67 4.21 -5.23
N ALA A 114 13.47 5.05 -6.22
CA ALA A 114 13.78 6.48 -6.25
C ALA A 114 15.25 6.79 -5.92
N ALA A 115 15.77 7.87 -6.50
CA ALA A 115 17.20 8.21 -6.52
C ALA A 115 17.91 8.09 -5.16
N ARG A 116 17.37 8.71 -4.11
CA ARG A 116 18.02 8.71 -2.78
C ARG A 116 18.08 7.32 -2.14
N ASN A 117 17.03 6.51 -2.33
CA ASN A 117 17.00 5.17 -1.76
C ASN A 117 17.90 4.22 -2.55
N ALA A 118 17.92 4.33 -3.89
CA ALA A 118 18.82 3.57 -4.74
C ALA A 118 20.30 3.80 -4.34
N ILE A 119 20.71 5.07 -4.13
CA ILE A 119 22.05 5.42 -3.68
C ILE A 119 22.37 4.77 -2.32
N ARG A 120 21.45 4.86 -1.33
CA ARG A 120 21.67 4.28 0.00
C ARG A 120 21.75 2.77 -0.01
N ASP A 121 20.90 2.11 -0.77
CA ASP A 121 20.84 0.65 -0.82
C ASP A 121 22.07 0.08 -1.57
N VAL A 122 22.44 0.70 -2.68
CA VAL A 122 23.67 0.32 -3.41
C VAL A 122 24.90 0.57 -2.56
N GLY A 123 25.02 1.72 -1.88
CA GLY A 123 26.13 2.02 -0.98
C GLY A 123 26.26 0.99 0.15
N ARG A 124 25.14 0.54 0.71
CA ARG A 124 25.11 -0.52 1.72
C ARG A 124 25.63 -1.85 1.17
N VAL A 125 25.20 -2.24 -0.05
CA VAL A 125 25.64 -3.48 -0.71
C VAL A 125 27.12 -3.42 -1.07
N MET A 126 27.64 -2.24 -1.45
CA MET A 126 29.05 -1.99 -1.72
C MET A 126 29.93 -1.93 -0.45
N GLY A 127 29.32 -2.03 0.74
CA GLY A 127 30.04 -1.97 2.02
C GLY A 127 30.55 -0.57 2.38
N MET A 128 30.00 0.48 1.78
CA MET A 128 30.38 1.86 2.07
C MET A 128 29.81 2.31 3.43
N PRO A 129 30.55 3.14 4.20
CA PRO A 129 30.03 3.71 5.44
C PRO A 129 28.76 4.53 5.19
N TYR A 130 27.71 4.31 6.02
CA TYR A 130 26.43 4.98 5.86
C TYR A 130 26.54 6.51 5.77
N GLN A 131 27.40 7.11 6.58
CA GLN A 131 27.61 8.56 6.60
C GLN A 131 28.12 9.10 5.26
N GLU A 132 29.05 8.41 4.62
CA GLU A 132 29.59 8.81 3.31
C GLU A 132 28.50 8.71 2.23
N VAL A 133 27.76 7.61 2.20
CA VAL A 133 26.65 7.40 1.25
C VAL A 133 25.53 8.43 1.46
N ASP A 134 25.21 8.74 2.71
CA ASP A 134 24.13 9.69 3.02
C ASP A 134 24.45 11.13 2.62
N VAL A 135 25.74 11.52 2.69
CA VAL A 135 26.23 12.81 2.15
C VAL A 135 25.94 12.89 0.66
N VAL A 136 26.26 11.85 -0.13
CA VAL A 136 25.99 11.78 -1.57
C VAL A 136 24.48 11.81 -1.83
N ALA A 137 23.70 10.98 -1.14
CA ALA A 137 22.26 10.90 -1.31
C ALA A 137 21.54 12.23 -1.01
N LYS A 138 22.03 13.03 -0.07
CA LYS A 138 21.47 14.34 0.26
C LYS A 138 21.70 15.41 -0.79
N GLN A 139 22.68 15.24 -1.69
CA GLN A 139 22.91 16.16 -2.81
C GLN A 139 21.87 16.01 -3.91
N VAL A 140 21.10 14.94 -3.93
CA VAL A 140 19.96 14.78 -4.84
C VAL A 140 18.83 15.71 -4.40
N PRO A 141 18.32 16.62 -5.25
CA PRO A 141 17.20 17.49 -4.92
C PRO A 141 15.94 16.73 -4.50
N ALA A 142 15.15 17.32 -3.59
CA ALA A 142 13.92 16.73 -3.07
C ALA A 142 12.71 17.06 -3.97
N GLU A 143 12.83 16.78 -5.27
CA GLU A 143 11.76 16.98 -6.24
C GLU A 143 11.04 15.70 -6.59
N LEU A 144 9.77 15.80 -6.96
CA LEU A 144 8.96 14.65 -7.34
C LEU A 144 9.51 14.02 -8.63
N LYS A 145 9.69 12.69 -8.65
CA LYS A 145 10.24 11.93 -9.78
C LYS A 145 11.67 12.31 -10.16
N MET A 146 12.46 12.85 -9.21
CA MET A 146 13.88 13.14 -9.43
C MET A 146 14.64 11.83 -9.65
N THR A 147 15.36 11.76 -10.78
CA THR A 147 16.28 10.66 -11.10
C THR A 147 17.72 11.05 -10.78
N ILE A 148 18.61 10.05 -10.58
CA ILE A 148 20.04 10.29 -10.37
C ILE A 148 20.64 11.02 -11.57
N LYS A 149 20.26 10.62 -12.79
CA LYS A 149 20.71 11.27 -14.02
C LYS A 149 20.33 12.75 -14.04
N HIS A 150 19.08 13.07 -13.75
CA HIS A 150 18.63 14.46 -13.71
C HIS A 150 19.25 15.24 -12.54
N ALA A 151 19.46 14.59 -11.40
CA ALA A 151 20.15 15.20 -10.26
C ALA A 151 21.60 15.62 -10.62
N LEU A 152 22.32 14.81 -11.42
CA LEU A 152 23.64 15.17 -11.94
C LEU A 152 23.63 16.38 -12.87
N GLU A 153 22.51 16.63 -13.55
CA GLU A 153 22.38 17.81 -14.43
C GLU A 153 22.14 19.10 -13.63
N VAL A 154 21.35 19.02 -12.53
CA VAL A 154 20.89 20.21 -11.80
C VAL A 154 21.69 20.51 -10.52
N SER A 155 22.33 19.51 -9.91
CA SER A 155 23.15 19.65 -8.71
C SER A 155 24.62 19.73 -9.05
N LEU A 156 25.19 20.93 -8.94
CA LEU A 156 26.62 21.14 -9.18
C LEU A 156 27.50 20.36 -8.19
N GLU A 157 27.06 20.24 -6.94
CA GLU A 157 27.82 19.53 -5.93
C GLU A 157 27.83 18.02 -6.16
N LEU A 158 26.68 17.43 -6.52
CA LEU A 158 26.60 16.01 -6.88
C LEU A 158 27.47 15.71 -8.11
N ARG A 159 27.44 16.55 -9.12
CA ARG A 159 28.28 16.43 -10.32
C ARG A 159 29.76 16.49 -9.96
N ARG A 160 30.16 17.46 -9.14
CA ARG A 160 31.54 17.58 -8.68
C ARG A 160 32.00 16.31 -7.93
N MET A 161 31.19 15.80 -7.02
CA MET A 161 31.50 14.55 -6.32
C MET A 161 31.64 13.38 -7.29
N TYR A 162 30.76 13.27 -8.27
CA TYR A 162 30.79 12.26 -9.32
C TYR A 162 32.08 12.31 -10.16
N GLU A 163 32.54 13.53 -10.54
CA GLU A 163 33.71 13.74 -11.39
C GLU A 163 35.05 13.58 -10.63
N THR A 164 35.05 13.84 -9.31
CA THR A 164 36.31 13.89 -8.53
C THR A 164 36.58 12.66 -7.67
N ASP A 165 35.54 11.86 -7.33
CA ASP A 165 35.68 10.68 -6.47
C ASP A 165 35.25 9.41 -7.20
N PRO A 166 36.22 8.52 -7.57
CA PRO A 166 35.92 7.26 -8.25
C PRO A 166 34.94 6.36 -7.51
N LYS A 167 34.89 6.39 -6.16
CA LYS A 167 33.92 5.62 -5.37
C LYS A 167 32.50 6.15 -5.55
N VAL A 168 32.35 7.47 -5.61
CA VAL A 168 31.04 8.11 -5.85
C VAL A 168 30.59 7.84 -7.29
N THR A 169 31.52 7.86 -8.25
CA THR A 169 31.20 7.49 -9.64
C THR A 169 30.65 6.08 -9.72
N GLU A 170 31.34 5.09 -9.13
CA GLU A 170 30.90 3.69 -9.14
C GLU A 170 29.55 3.51 -8.41
N LEU A 171 29.37 4.19 -7.26
CA LEU A 171 28.12 4.20 -6.50
C LEU A 171 26.96 4.71 -7.35
N LEU A 172 27.10 5.87 -7.98
CA LEU A 172 26.04 6.50 -8.75
C LEU A 172 25.74 5.74 -10.06
N ASP A 173 26.77 5.25 -10.76
CA ASP A 173 26.61 4.42 -11.97
C ASP A 173 25.86 3.12 -11.67
N THR A 174 26.12 2.52 -10.52
CA THR A 174 25.41 1.31 -10.09
C THR A 174 23.99 1.64 -9.63
N ALA A 175 23.80 2.72 -8.89
CA ALA A 175 22.51 3.16 -8.42
C ALA A 175 21.56 3.55 -9.57
N MET A 176 22.05 4.16 -10.65
CA MET A 176 21.27 4.45 -11.86
C MET A 176 20.72 3.20 -12.58
N LYS A 177 21.34 2.02 -12.39
CA LYS A 177 20.85 0.76 -12.98
C LYS A 177 19.71 0.12 -12.20
N VAL A 178 19.55 0.48 -10.94
CA VAL A 178 18.54 -0.10 -10.02
C VAL A 178 17.47 0.89 -9.55
N GLU A 179 17.60 2.16 -9.92
CA GLU A 179 16.66 3.23 -9.60
C GLU A 179 15.22 2.99 -10.06
#